data_83f89e34ef88623a8c7a57b1f265489e
#
_entry.id   83f89e34ef88623a8c7a57b1f265489e
#
_cell.length_a   1.000
_cell.length_b   1.000
_cell.length_c   1.000
_cell.angle_alpha   90.00
_cell.angle_beta   90.00
_cell.angle_gamma   90.00
#
_symmetry.space_group_name_H-M   'P 1'
#
loop_
_entity.id
_entity.type
_entity.pdbx_description
1 polymer ?
#
loop_
_entity_poly.entity_id
_entity_poly.type
_entity_poly.pdbx_seq_one_letter_code
_entity_poly.pdbx_strand_id
1 'polypeptide(L)'
;MPRPTNKIDLLNASEANFKKLLSLVESMNEAQQEAKFDFEDRDKCVRDVLAHLYEWHLLLINFIQKNLSGERTSFLPEPYNWKTYPQMNVQIWRKHQDTPL
;
A
#
# COMPACT_ATOMS: atom_id res chain seq x y z
N MET A 1 -14.71 -7.82 9.63
CA MET A 1 -14.27 -6.82 10.63
C MET A 1 -15.02 -5.52 10.40
N PRO A 2 -15.71 -4.96 11.38
CA PRO A 2 -16.38 -3.67 11.20
C PRO A 2 -15.36 -2.55 10.99
N ARG A 3 -15.75 -1.55 10.21
CA ARG A 3 -14.89 -0.39 9.99
C ARG A 3 -14.74 0.42 11.28
N PRO A 4 -13.54 0.92 11.59
CA PRO A 4 -13.37 1.86 12.68
C PRO A 4 -14.24 3.10 12.48
N THR A 5 -14.85 3.58 13.56
CA THR A 5 -15.71 4.75 13.52
C THR A 5 -15.15 5.94 14.30
N ASN A 6 -14.02 5.76 14.96
CA ASN A 6 -13.32 6.84 15.68
C ASN A 6 -11.81 6.66 15.59
N LYS A 7 -11.06 7.67 16.03
CA LYS A 7 -9.61 7.71 15.92
C LYS A 7 -8.93 6.57 16.70
N ILE A 8 -9.41 6.28 17.91
CA ILE A 8 -8.80 5.23 18.75
C ILE A 8 -8.97 3.86 18.10
N ASP A 9 -10.17 3.56 17.62
CA ASP A 9 -10.44 2.29 16.93
C ASP A 9 -9.64 2.17 15.65
N LEU A 10 -9.47 3.27 14.91
CA LEU A 10 -8.65 3.28 13.70
C LEU A 10 -7.19 2.97 14.01
N LEU A 11 -6.63 3.59 15.04
CA LEU A 11 -5.24 3.35 15.45
C LEU A 11 -5.03 1.91 15.89
N ASN A 12 -5.97 1.38 16.69
CA ASN A 12 -5.88 0.01 17.18
C ASN A 12 -6.03 -1.01 16.04
N ALA A 13 -6.97 -0.80 15.14
CA ALA A 13 -7.18 -1.67 13.98
C ALA A 13 -5.97 -1.63 13.03
N SER A 14 -5.42 -0.45 12.79
CA SER A 14 -4.25 -0.29 11.93
C SER A 14 -3.03 -1.02 12.49
N GLU A 15 -2.78 -0.88 13.79
CA GLU A 15 -1.67 -1.57 14.45
C GLU A 15 -1.86 -3.09 14.42
N ALA A 16 -3.06 -3.57 14.79
CA ALA A 16 -3.35 -5.00 14.81
C ALA A 16 -3.23 -5.63 13.42
N ASN A 17 -3.76 -4.96 12.39
CA ASN A 17 -3.71 -5.47 11.03
C ASN A 17 -2.30 -5.41 10.44
N PHE A 18 -1.52 -4.37 10.76
CA PHE A 18 -0.12 -4.29 10.36
C PHE A 18 0.70 -5.42 10.97
N LYS A 19 0.50 -5.69 12.25
CA LYS A 19 1.19 -6.80 12.93
C LYS A 19 0.83 -8.15 12.33
N LYS A 20 -0.44 -8.36 11.97
CA LYS A 20 -0.87 -9.59 11.29
C LYS A 20 -0.18 -9.77 9.94
N LEU A 21 -0.13 -8.70 9.15
CA LEU A 21 0.54 -8.73 7.86
C LEU A 21 2.03 -9.05 8.01
N LEU A 22 2.70 -8.34 8.92
CA LEU A 22 4.13 -8.51 9.17
C LEU A 22 4.43 -9.93 9.66
N SER A 23 3.63 -10.45 10.60
CA SER A 23 3.79 -11.82 11.10
C SER A 23 3.59 -12.85 10.00
N LEU A 24 2.61 -12.65 9.11
CA LEU A 24 2.39 -13.53 7.99
C LEU A 24 3.61 -13.57 7.06
N VAL A 25 4.13 -12.40 6.70
CA VAL A 25 5.31 -12.31 5.82
C VAL A 25 6.54 -12.94 6.47
N GLU A 26 6.77 -12.66 7.75
CA GLU A 26 7.90 -13.21 8.51
C GLU A 26 7.79 -14.73 8.69
N SER A 27 6.58 -15.28 8.72
CA SER A 27 6.36 -16.72 8.82
C SER A 27 6.66 -17.46 7.53
N MET A 28 6.75 -16.75 6.41
CA MET A 28 7.04 -17.34 5.11
C MET A 28 8.54 -17.58 4.97
N ASN A 29 8.92 -18.73 4.37
CA ASN A 29 10.31 -18.96 4.02
C ASN A 29 10.69 -18.13 2.77
N GLU A 30 11.97 -18.10 2.44
CA GLU A 30 12.47 -17.30 1.32
C GLU A 30 11.79 -17.67 -0.01
N ALA A 31 11.61 -18.98 -0.25
CA ALA A 31 10.96 -19.44 -1.48
C ALA A 31 9.51 -18.94 -1.57
N GLN A 32 8.78 -18.95 -0.45
CA GLN A 32 7.41 -18.43 -0.41
C GLN A 32 7.36 -16.92 -0.60
N GLN A 33 8.29 -16.18 -0.01
CA GLN A 33 8.35 -14.73 -0.17
C GLN A 33 8.65 -14.30 -1.60
N GLU A 34 9.43 -15.11 -2.33
CA GLU A 34 9.83 -14.84 -3.70
C GLU A 34 8.93 -15.51 -4.74
N ALA A 35 8.03 -16.39 -4.31
CA ALA A 35 7.13 -17.11 -5.22
C ALA A 35 6.25 -16.13 -5.98
N LYS A 36 6.05 -16.41 -7.26
CA LYS A 36 5.19 -15.60 -8.11
C LYS A 36 3.76 -16.10 -8.06
N PHE A 37 2.83 -15.17 -7.95
CA PHE A 37 1.41 -15.47 -8.04
C PHE A 37 1.02 -15.77 -9.48
N ASP A 38 0.01 -16.61 -9.65
CA ASP A 38 -0.50 -16.97 -10.97
C ASP A 38 -1.49 -15.93 -11.48
N PHE A 39 -1.00 -14.69 -11.67
CA PHE A 39 -1.76 -13.58 -12.23
C PHE A 39 -1.13 -13.13 -13.55
N GLU A 40 -1.96 -12.69 -14.47
CA GLU A 40 -1.49 -12.09 -15.71
C GLU A 40 -1.08 -10.63 -15.53
N ASP A 41 -1.62 -9.98 -14.49
CA ASP A 41 -1.44 -8.57 -14.21
C ASP A 41 -0.27 -8.30 -13.25
N ARG A 42 -0.23 -7.06 -12.75
CA ARG A 42 0.75 -6.60 -11.78
C ARG A 42 0.62 -7.32 -10.42
N ASP A 43 1.54 -7.02 -9.50
CA ASP A 43 1.54 -7.55 -8.13
C ASP A 43 1.65 -9.07 -8.11
N LYS A 44 2.77 -9.54 -8.66
CA LYS A 44 2.98 -10.97 -8.89
C LYS A 44 3.68 -11.69 -7.75
N CYS A 45 4.08 -10.98 -6.71
CA CYS A 45 4.73 -11.58 -5.53
C CYS A 45 4.48 -10.72 -4.30
N VAL A 46 4.90 -11.22 -3.14
CA VAL A 46 4.74 -10.52 -1.86
C VAL A 46 5.38 -9.13 -1.90
N ARG A 47 6.58 -9.02 -2.48
CA ARG A 47 7.25 -7.72 -2.62
C ARG A 47 6.38 -6.71 -3.35
N ASP A 48 5.74 -7.10 -4.44
CA ASP A 48 4.91 -6.21 -5.24
C ASP A 48 3.72 -5.68 -4.43
N VAL A 49 3.08 -6.54 -3.65
CA VAL A 49 1.97 -6.15 -2.78
C VAL A 49 2.43 -5.18 -1.70
N LEU A 50 3.55 -5.46 -1.05
CA LEU A 50 4.09 -4.60 0.00
C LEU A 50 4.53 -3.25 -0.56
N ALA A 51 5.14 -3.22 -1.74
CA ALA A 51 5.53 -1.98 -2.39
C ALA A 51 4.32 -1.12 -2.75
N HIS A 52 3.25 -1.73 -3.24
CA HIS A 52 1.99 -1.06 -3.52
C HIS A 52 1.41 -0.41 -2.25
N LEU A 53 1.35 -1.17 -1.16
CA LEU A 53 0.86 -0.65 0.12
C LEU A 53 1.75 0.48 0.64
N TYR A 54 3.06 0.35 0.53
CA TYR A 54 4.02 1.37 0.95
C TYR A 54 3.77 2.69 0.22
N GLU A 55 3.66 2.66 -1.10
CA GLU A 55 3.45 3.86 -1.89
C GLU A 55 2.11 4.52 -1.60
N TRP A 56 1.05 3.73 -1.41
CA TRP A 56 -0.27 4.25 -1.05
C TRP A 56 -0.27 4.88 0.34
N HIS A 57 0.51 4.34 1.30
CA HIS A 57 0.67 4.95 2.61
C HIS A 57 1.38 6.30 2.53
N LEU A 58 2.39 6.42 1.64
CA LEU A 58 3.03 7.71 1.41
C LEU A 58 2.04 8.75 0.85
N LEU A 59 1.16 8.35 -0.05
CA LEU A 59 0.12 9.22 -0.58
C LEU A 59 -0.84 9.68 0.52
N LEU A 60 -1.23 8.78 1.41
CA LEU A 60 -2.11 9.09 2.54
C LEU A 60 -1.46 10.08 3.49
N ILE A 61 -0.21 9.84 3.86
CA ILE A 61 0.55 10.73 4.76
C ILE A 61 0.66 12.13 4.15
N ASN A 62 1.03 12.22 2.88
CA ASN A 62 1.13 13.49 2.17
C ASN A 62 -0.20 14.23 2.13
N PHE A 63 -1.29 13.52 1.84
CA PHE A 63 -2.63 14.09 1.79
C PHE A 63 -3.03 14.67 3.15
N ILE A 64 -2.81 13.91 4.23
CA ILE A 64 -3.15 14.35 5.58
C ILE A 64 -2.33 15.57 5.98
N GLN A 65 -1.01 15.53 5.78
CA GLN A 65 -0.11 16.61 6.17
C GLN A 65 -0.44 17.91 5.45
N LYS A 66 -0.67 17.86 4.15
CA LYS A 66 -0.96 19.05 3.36
C LYS A 66 -2.32 19.65 3.70
N ASN A 67 -3.33 18.83 3.92
CA ASN A 67 -4.65 19.33 4.29
C ASN A 67 -4.66 19.89 5.70
N LEU A 68 -3.89 19.34 6.63
CA LEU A 68 -3.75 19.90 7.98
C LEU A 68 -3.02 21.26 7.98
N SER A 69 -2.12 21.48 7.03
CA SER A 69 -1.42 22.78 6.90
C SER A 69 -2.24 23.83 6.15
N GLY A 70 -3.46 23.49 5.72
CA GLY A 70 -4.35 24.41 5.02
C GLY A 70 -4.28 24.35 3.51
N GLU A 71 -3.41 23.52 2.94
CA GLU A 71 -3.35 23.32 1.50
C GLU A 71 -4.43 22.33 1.05
N ARG A 72 -5.15 22.67 -0.02
CA ARG A 72 -6.07 21.73 -0.65
C ARG A 72 -5.30 20.90 -1.65
N THR A 73 -5.17 19.61 -1.35
CA THR A 73 -4.41 18.68 -2.18
C THR A 73 -5.25 17.44 -2.45
N SER A 74 -5.23 16.95 -3.68
CA SER A 74 -5.85 15.68 -4.02
C SER A 74 -5.07 14.53 -3.39
N PHE A 75 -5.78 13.45 -3.05
CA PHE A 75 -5.14 12.23 -2.56
C PHE A 75 -4.21 11.65 -3.62
N LEU A 76 -4.67 11.55 -4.86
CA LEU A 76 -3.90 11.00 -5.95
C LEU A 76 -3.02 12.08 -6.58
N PRO A 77 -1.75 11.77 -6.89
CA PRO A 77 -0.84 12.72 -7.53
C PRO A 77 -1.24 12.96 -9.00
N GLU A 78 -1.03 14.18 -9.49
CA GLU A 78 -1.21 14.43 -10.92
C GLU A 78 -0.23 13.59 -11.75
N PRO A 79 -0.63 13.12 -12.94
CA PRO A 79 -1.89 13.36 -13.64
C PRO A 79 -3.01 12.37 -13.30
N TYR A 80 -2.86 11.58 -12.24
CA TYR A 80 -3.80 10.50 -11.91
C TYR A 80 -5.05 11.02 -11.18
N ASN A 81 -6.16 10.30 -11.37
CA ASN A 81 -7.41 10.53 -10.68
C ASN A 81 -8.10 9.18 -10.42
N TRP A 82 -9.30 9.22 -9.84
CA TRP A 82 -10.00 7.98 -9.47
C TRP A 82 -10.45 7.14 -10.68
N LYS A 83 -10.35 7.67 -11.90
CA LYS A 83 -10.56 6.90 -13.13
C LYS A 83 -9.29 6.26 -13.66
N THR A 84 -8.13 6.90 -13.42
CA THR A 84 -6.84 6.49 -13.99
C THR A 84 -5.87 5.90 -12.97
N TYR A 85 -6.27 5.80 -11.68
CA TYR A 85 -5.38 5.27 -10.65
C TYR A 85 -4.86 3.84 -10.94
N PRO A 86 -5.56 2.95 -11.67
CA PRO A 86 -4.96 1.67 -12.01
C PRO A 86 -3.65 1.79 -12.82
N GLN A 87 -3.54 2.82 -13.65
CA GLN A 87 -2.29 3.10 -14.37
C GLN A 87 -1.17 3.53 -13.41
N MET A 88 -1.51 4.30 -12.38
CA MET A 88 -0.57 4.66 -11.32
C MET A 88 -0.07 3.40 -10.60
N ASN A 89 -0.95 2.47 -10.28
CA ASN A 89 -0.57 1.21 -9.63
C ASN A 89 0.40 0.40 -10.51
N VAL A 90 0.24 0.40 -11.81
CA VAL A 90 1.17 -0.25 -12.74
C VAL A 90 2.54 0.42 -12.68
N GLN A 91 2.58 1.76 -12.62
CA GLN A 91 3.85 2.49 -12.51
C GLN A 91 4.54 2.21 -11.17
N ILE A 92 3.79 2.13 -10.08
CA ILE A 92 4.32 1.74 -8.77
C ILE A 92 4.93 0.34 -8.85
N TRP A 93 4.23 -0.59 -9.44
CA TRP A 93 4.73 -1.96 -9.64
C TRP A 93 6.05 -1.97 -10.41
N ARG A 94 6.13 -1.25 -11.52
CA ARG A 94 7.36 -1.15 -12.33
C ARG A 94 8.51 -0.51 -11.58
N LYS A 95 8.22 0.52 -10.79
CA LYS A 95 9.22 1.23 -9.99
C LYS A 95 9.95 0.32 -9.01
N HIS A 96 9.28 -0.67 -8.46
CA HIS A 96 9.80 -1.51 -7.39
C HIS A 96 10.25 -2.91 -7.85
N GLN A 97 10.42 -3.14 -9.16
CA GLN A 97 10.80 -4.47 -9.67
C GLN A 97 12.15 -4.95 -9.14
N ASP A 98 13.06 -4.05 -8.85
CA ASP A 98 14.39 -4.37 -8.34
C ASP A 98 14.54 -4.12 -6.83
N THR A 99 13.47 -3.74 -6.15
CA THR A 99 13.48 -3.49 -4.71
C THR A 99 13.46 -4.81 -3.96
N PRO A 100 14.42 -5.09 -3.06
CA PRO A 100 14.40 -6.31 -2.24
C PRO A 100 13.29 -6.26 -1.20
N LEU A 101 12.83 -7.44 -0.79
CA LEU A 101 11.79 -7.56 0.24
C LEU A 101 12.27 -7.04 1.63
#